data_015e0f51ee4c96dfc5f516af10c38505
#
_entry.id   015e0f51ee4c96dfc5f516af10c38505
#
_cell.length_a   1.000
_cell.length_b   1.000
_cell.length_c   1.000
_cell.angle_alpha   90.00
_cell.angle_beta   90.00
_cell.angle_gamma   90.00
#
_symmetry.space_group_name_H-M   'P 1'
#
loop_
_entity.id
_entity.type
_entity.pdbx_description
1 polymer ?
#
loop_
_entity_poly.entity_id
_entity_poly.type
_entity_poly.pdbx_seq_one_letter_code
_entity_poly.pdbx_strand_id
1 'polypeptide(L)'
;MQRNRWGRWFAGVAVISLVVIGCAKSSGATTPPAASTGAASSGPAASGGAAPAGSATAAAATCKGDGSKGEVKLMINQWVGAAANVAVAQCLLQQMGYKVTTSTLAEEVAWQGFQTGEVDVILENWGHPDLEKKYIQTDKLAQDAGPNGVTGIIGWYVPGWMIDKYPDLADWHNLNKYADLFKTSESGDKGQFLGSDPTFVQYDEALIANLHLNFKDVFSGSEAATITAFQQADKNKTALIGYFYDPQWLQSEIKLVQIHLPAYTPGCDADLKKVACDYPPYVLNKIVRTKWLDGAGDAGTFVKNFKWANADQNSVADAITNKNMSPEDAAKQWIDANPTKWAAWMP
;
A
#
# COMPACT_ATOMS: atom_id res chain seq x y z
N MET A 1 33.04 50.73 -8.72
CA MET A 1 33.04 51.43 -10.05
C MET A 1 32.74 50.43 -11.12
N GLN A 2 31.81 50.81 -12.02
CA GLN A 2 31.36 50.20 -13.29
C GLN A 2 30.54 48.90 -13.11
N ARG A 3 29.26 48.95 -13.29
CA ARG A 3 28.19 49.40 -14.22
C ARG A 3 27.95 48.41 -15.37
N ASN A 4 26.74 47.78 -15.26
CA ASN A 4 25.70 47.52 -16.30
C ASN A 4 26.06 46.80 -17.61
N ARG A 5 25.22 45.79 -17.99
CA ARG A 5 24.20 45.96 -19.07
C ARG A 5 23.35 44.67 -19.25
N TRP A 6 22.15 44.84 -19.13
CA TRP A 6 20.88 44.41 -19.71
C TRP A 6 20.97 43.69 -21.07
N GLY A 7 20.19 42.63 -21.20
CA GLY A 7 19.80 42.01 -22.45
C GLY A 7 18.50 41.21 -22.26
N ARG A 8 17.35 41.90 -22.47
CA ARG A 8 16.01 41.26 -22.60
C ARG A 8 15.88 40.76 -24.03
N TRP A 9 15.38 39.54 -24.22
CA TRP A 9 14.74 39.14 -25.48
C TRP A 9 13.40 38.47 -25.15
N PHE A 10 12.37 39.08 -25.76
CA PHE A 10 10.98 38.60 -25.83
C PHE A 10 10.76 37.84 -27.14
N ALA A 11 9.63 37.12 -27.16
CA ALA A 11 8.87 36.55 -28.28
C ALA A 11 9.12 35.05 -28.49
N GLY A 12 8.12 34.25 -28.74
CA GLY A 12 6.75 34.52 -29.13
C GLY A 12 5.88 33.24 -29.01
N VAL A 13 4.63 33.51 -28.87
CA VAL A 13 3.49 32.59 -28.83
C VAL A 13 3.25 31.96 -30.21
N ALA A 14 2.97 30.67 -30.25
CA ALA A 14 2.24 30.05 -31.36
C ALA A 14 1.22 29.04 -30.81
N VAL A 15 -0.03 29.46 -30.82
CA VAL A 15 -1.23 28.65 -30.65
C VAL A 15 -1.56 28.04 -32.01
N ILE A 16 -1.71 26.71 -32.08
CA ILE A 16 -2.36 26.05 -33.20
C ILE A 16 -3.48 25.19 -32.67
N SER A 17 -4.68 25.71 -32.85
CA SER A 17 -5.94 24.98 -32.68
C SER A 17 -6.23 24.19 -33.96
N LEU A 18 -6.49 22.92 -33.87
CA LEU A 18 -7.10 22.15 -34.97
C LEU A 18 -8.35 21.43 -34.45
N VAL A 19 -9.48 21.99 -34.85
CA VAL A 19 -10.81 21.39 -34.76
C VAL A 19 -11.02 20.48 -35.96
N VAL A 20 -11.39 19.22 -35.74
CA VAL A 20 -12.01 18.42 -36.81
C VAL A 20 -13.30 17.85 -36.27
N ILE A 21 -14.38 18.32 -36.83
CA ILE A 21 -15.75 17.83 -36.74
C ILE A 21 -15.93 16.70 -37.76
N GLY A 22 -16.50 15.60 -37.35
CA GLY A 22 -16.90 14.52 -38.23
C GLY A 22 -18.08 13.75 -37.67
N CYS A 23 -19.30 14.14 -38.07
CA CYS A 23 -20.53 13.37 -37.84
C CYS A 23 -20.66 12.27 -38.90
N ALA A 24 -21.07 11.07 -38.50
CA ALA A 24 -21.91 10.21 -39.36
C ALA A 24 -22.76 9.29 -38.50
N LYS A 25 -24.07 9.39 -38.70
CA LYS A 25 -25.12 8.49 -38.24
C LYS A 25 -25.14 7.21 -39.09
N SER A 26 -25.48 6.08 -38.48
CA SER A 26 -26.52 5.23 -39.09
C SER A 26 -27.09 4.22 -38.09
N SER A 27 -28.38 4.16 -38.10
CA SER A 27 -29.36 3.39 -37.36
C SER A 27 -29.44 1.93 -37.84
N GLY A 28 -29.77 1.03 -36.91
CA GLY A 28 -30.18 -0.33 -37.20
C GLY A 28 -30.77 -0.99 -35.96
N ALA A 29 -32.09 -0.88 -35.83
CA ALA A 29 -32.90 -1.60 -34.85
C ALA A 29 -33.22 -3.01 -35.34
N THR A 30 -33.16 -4.02 -34.47
CA THR A 30 -33.91 -5.26 -34.59
C THR A 30 -34.36 -5.76 -33.23
N THR A 31 -35.67 -5.93 -33.14
CA THR A 31 -36.49 -6.37 -32.01
C THR A 31 -36.43 -7.90 -31.81
N PRO A 32 -36.74 -8.43 -30.62
CA PRO A 32 -36.70 -9.85 -30.30
C PRO A 32 -38.01 -10.60 -30.60
N PRO A 33 -38.03 -11.92 -30.70
CA PRO A 33 -39.28 -12.67 -30.67
C PRO A 33 -39.62 -13.22 -29.27
N ALA A 34 -40.90 -13.36 -29.09
CA ALA A 34 -41.70 -13.58 -27.92
C ALA A 34 -41.71 -15.03 -27.39
N ALA A 35 -42.23 -15.11 -26.18
CA ALA A 35 -42.57 -16.19 -25.31
C ALA A 35 -43.22 -17.45 -25.93
N SER A 36 -43.01 -18.60 -25.31
CA SER A 36 -43.94 -19.73 -25.30
C SER A 36 -44.20 -20.21 -23.88
N THR A 37 -45.46 -20.21 -23.55
CA THR A 37 -46.11 -20.71 -22.33
C THR A 37 -46.18 -22.24 -22.35
N GLY A 38 -45.97 -22.86 -21.21
CA GLY A 38 -46.16 -24.30 -21.01
C GLY A 38 -46.59 -24.63 -19.58
N ALA A 39 -47.70 -25.27 -19.46
CA ALA A 39 -48.66 -25.43 -18.39
C ALA A 39 -48.20 -26.20 -17.14
N ALA A 40 -48.97 -26.00 -16.09
CA ALA A 40 -48.98 -26.54 -14.76
C ALA A 40 -49.21 -28.05 -14.67
N SER A 41 -48.65 -28.72 -13.64
CA SER A 41 -49.15 -29.97 -13.12
C SER A 41 -49.06 -29.95 -11.57
N SER A 42 -50.17 -30.26 -10.98
CA SER A 42 -50.52 -30.17 -9.55
C SER A 42 -50.13 -31.42 -8.74
N GLY A 43 -49.56 -31.23 -7.51
CA GLY A 43 -49.76 -31.83 -6.24
C GLY A 43 -49.19 -33.26 -5.97
N PRO A 44 -49.14 -33.71 -4.69
CA PRO A 44 -49.74 -33.17 -3.47
C PRO A 44 -48.77 -33.00 -2.27
N ALA A 45 -49.30 -32.44 -1.19
CA ALA A 45 -48.68 -32.11 0.07
C ALA A 45 -48.32 -33.33 0.97
N ALA A 46 -47.23 -33.22 1.74
CA ALA A 46 -47.09 -33.85 3.05
C ALA A 46 -46.03 -33.19 3.91
N SER A 47 -46.48 -32.79 5.10
CA SER A 47 -45.91 -32.84 6.43
C SER A 47 -44.63 -32.09 6.78
N GLY A 48 -44.79 -31.11 7.62
CA GLY A 48 -44.13 -30.79 8.90
C GLY A 48 -42.61 -31.06 9.03
N GLY A 49 -41.83 -30.00 8.86
CA GLY A 49 -40.45 -29.97 9.31
C GLY A 49 -40.18 -28.62 9.96
N ALA A 50 -39.62 -28.63 11.18
CA ALA A 50 -39.34 -27.46 11.99
C ALA A 50 -38.58 -26.38 11.21
N ALA A 51 -39.00 -25.13 11.35
CA ALA A 51 -38.28 -23.98 10.87
C ALA A 51 -36.86 -23.95 11.39
N PRO A 52 -35.84 -23.80 10.54
CA PRO A 52 -34.51 -23.45 11.01
C PRO A 52 -34.59 -22.06 11.61
N ALA A 53 -33.99 -21.91 12.79
CA ALA A 53 -33.80 -20.64 13.46
C ALA A 53 -33.25 -19.62 12.45
N GLY A 54 -33.94 -18.51 12.30
CA GLY A 54 -33.56 -17.45 11.39
C GLY A 54 -32.13 -17.03 11.67
N SER A 55 -31.26 -17.28 10.71
CA SER A 55 -30.00 -16.54 10.60
C SER A 55 -30.40 -15.06 10.45
N ALA A 56 -30.21 -14.30 11.51
CA ALA A 56 -30.27 -12.85 11.41
C ALA A 56 -29.24 -12.47 10.34
N THR A 57 -29.71 -12.07 9.19
CA THR A 57 -28.88 -11.44 8.16
C THR A 57 -28.33 -10.20 8.83
N ALA A 58 -27.05 -10.24 9.21
CA ALA A 58 -26.37 -9.04 9.71
C ALA A 58 -26.57 -7.95 8.64
N ALA A 59 -27.11 -6.81 9.05
CA ALA A 59 -27.26 -5.67 8.14
C ALA A 59 -25.88 -5.35 7.59
N ALA A 60 -25.77 -5.19 6.25
CA ALA A 60 -24.50 -4.88 5.60
C ALA A 60 -23.90 -3.62 6.26
N ALA A 61 -22.60 -3.69 6.52
CA ALA A 61 -21.87 -2.59 7.14
C ALA A 61 -22.06 -1.28 6.38
N THR A 62 -22.38 -0.21 7.09
CA THR A 62 -22.49 1.13 6.51
C THR A 62 -21.35 1.99 7.02
N CYS A 63 -20.46 2.44 6.11
CA CYS A 63 -19.35 3.33 6.45
C CYS A 63 -19.81 4.79 6.43
N LYS A 64 -20.71 5.12 7.35
CA LYS A 64 -21.23 6.50 7.50
C LYS A 64 -21.32 6.84 8.98
N GLY A 65 -20.73 7.98 9.34
CA GLY A 65 -20.85 8.59 10.67
C GLY A 65 -21.48 9.95 10.57
N ASP A 66 -22.26 10.33 11.57
CA ASP A 66 -22.88 11.65 11.68
C ASP A 66 -21.92 12.73 12.23
N GLY A 67 -20.72 12.30 12.67
CA GLY A 67 -19.72 13.18 13.26
C GLY A 67 -20.06 13.69 14.66
N SER A 68 -21.12 13.15 15.29
CA SER A 68 -21.59 13.60 16.62
C SER A 68 -20.56 13.37 17.73
N LYS A 69 -19.65 12.42 17.56
CA LYS A 69 -18.56 12.11 18.50
C LYS A 69 -17.24 12.86 18.19
N GLY A 70 -17.21 13.70 17.17
CA GLY A 70 -16.01 14.46 16.79
C GLY A 70 -15.37 13.98 15.48
N GLU A 71 -14.16 14.45 15.22
CA GLU A 71 -13.40 14.17 14.00
C GLU A 71 -12.12 13.39 14.29
N VAL A 72 -11.78 12.47 13.38
CA VAL A 72 -10.50 11.74 13.37
C VAL A 72 -9.85 11.90 12.00
N LYS A 73 -8.59 12.29 11.96
CA LYS A 73 -7.81 12.52 10.74
C LYS A 73 -6.81 11.39 10.55
N LEU A 74 -7.10 10.49 9.62
CA LEU A 74 -6.26 9.35 9.30
C LEU A 74 -5.36 9.67 8.11
N MET A 75 -4.09 9.30 8.22
CA MET A 75 -3.16 9.39 7.12
C MET A 75 -3.12 8.07 6.34
N ILE A 76 -3.05 8.16 5.01
CA ILE A 76 -2.81 7.06 4.10
C ILE A 76 -1.39 7.20 3.55
N ASN A 77 -0.54 6.23 3.80
CA ASN A 77 0.76 6.12 3.16
C ASN A 77 0.60 5.74 1.68
N GLN A 78 1.63 5.96 0.88
CA GLN A 78 1.56 5.83 -0.59
C GLN A 78 1.65 4.37 -1.08
N TRP A 79 1.16 3.41 -0.30
CA TRP A 79 1.03 2.00 -0.69
C TRP A 79 -0.34 1.44 -0.33
N VAL A 80 -0.74 0.40 -1.05
CA VAL A 80 -2.11 -0.13 -0.96
C VAL A 80 -2.40 -0.80 0.39
N GLY A 81 -1.41 -1.36 1.07
CA GLY A 81 -1.56 -1.92 2.42
C GLY A 81 -2.06 -0.88 3.42
N ALA A 82 -1.47 0.34 3.38
CA ALA A 82 -1.94 1.45 4.21
C ALA A 82 -3.36 1.90 3.83
N ALA A 83 -3.69 1.94 2.54
CA ALA A 83 -5.05 2.24 2.10
C ALA A 83 -6.06 1.21 2.64
N ALA A 84 -5.68 -0.07 2.67
CA ALA A 84 -6.50 -1.13 3.25
C ALA A 84 -6.72 -0.94 4.76
N ASN A 85 -5.65 -0.67 5.54
CA ASN A 85 -5.73 -0.36 6.96
C ASN A 85 -6.70 0.80 7.24
N VAL A 86 -6.49 1.90 6.51
CA VAL A 86 -7.27 3.12 6.72
C VAL A 86 -8.72 2.93 6.31
N ALA A 87 -9.01 2.23 5.23
CA ALA A 87 -10.39 1.99 4.78
C ALA A 87 -11.20 1.23 5.83
N VAL A 88 -10.63 0.18 6.44
CA VAL A 88 -11.29 -0.59 7.49
C VAL A 88 -11.46 0.24 8.76
N ALA A 89 -10.41 0.92 9.20
CA ALA A 89 -10.48 1.78 10.39
C ALA A 89 -11.46 2.94 10.20
N GLN A 90 -11.46 3.59 9.04
CA GLN A 90 -12.40 4.66 8.69
C GLN A 90 -13.84 4.19 8.78
N CYS A 91 -14.16 3.04 8.17
CA CYS A 91 -15.50 2.50 8.17
C CYS A 91 -16.00 2.24 9.61
N LEU A 92 -15.18 1.59 10.43
CA LEU A 92 -15.54 1.28 11.82
C LEU A 92 -15.66 2.52 12.71
N LEU A 93 -14.73 3.49 12.58
CA LEU A 93 -14.85 4.77 13.30
C LEU A 93 -16.09 5.55 12.89
N GLN A 94 -16.47 5.52 11.61
CA GLN A 94 -17.71 6.14 11.14
C GLN A 94 -18.94 5.44 11.71
N GLN A 95 -18.96 4.12 11.80
CA GLN A 95 -20.05 3.38 12.50
C GLN A 95 -20.13 3.73 13.98
N MET A 96 -19.02 4.08 14.61
CA MET A 96 -18.98 4.56 15.98
C MET A 96 -19.52 6.00 16.13
N GLY A 97 -19.83 6.72 15.04
CA GLY A 97 -20.34 8.10 15.04
C GLY A 97 -19.29 9.19 14.87
N TYR A 98 -18.05 8.85 14.47
CA TYR A 98 -17.03 9.85 14.18
C TYR A 98 -17.10 10.32 12.72
N LYS A 99 -16.81 11.60 12.49
CA LYS A 99 -16.41 12.08 11.17
C LYS A 99 -14.96 11.66 10.94
N VAL A 100 -14.67 10.98 9.83
CA VAL A 100 -13.30 10.61 9.48
C VAL A 100 -12.88 11.32 8.21
N THR A 101 -11.74 11.99 8.25
CA THR A 101 -11.09 12.58 7.08
C THR A 101 -9.77 11.86 6.83
N THR A 102 -9.42 11.70 5.55
CA THR A 102 -8.20 11.01 5.13
C THR A 102 -7.35 11.90 4.24
N SER A 103 -6.03 11.77 4.32
CA SER A 103 -5.07 12.44 3.45
C SER A 103 -3.98 11.47 3.04
N THR A 104 -3.67 11.38 1.75
CA THR A 104 -2.54 10.58 1.25
C THR A 104 -1.30 11.47 1.22
N LEU A 105 -0.28 11.10 1.99
CA LEU A 105 0.92 11.89 2.19
C LEU A 105 2.16 10.98 2.15
N ALA A 106 3.31 11.55 1.78
CA ALA A 106 4.59 10.91 2.05
C ALA A 106 4.85 10.85 3.58
N GLU A 107 5.59 9.85 4.04
CA GLU A 107 5.74 9.59 5.47
C GLU A 107 6.28 10.79 6.25
N GLU A 108 7.35 11.43 5.79
CA GLU A 108 7.91 12.62 6.46
C GLU A 108 6.89 13.76 6.57
N VAL A 109 6.08 13.99 5.54
CA VAL A 109 5.03 15.02 5.53
C VAL A 109 3.92 14.66 6.54
N ALA A 110 3.58 13.40 6.64
CA ALA A 110 2.58 12.92 7.60
C ALA A 110 3.01 13.16 9.06
N TRP A 111 4.28 12.91 9.38
CA TRP A 111 4.80 13.21 10.71
C TRP A 111 4.79 14.71 11.03
N GLN A 112 5.00 15.59 10.04
CA GLN A 112 4.81 17.03 10.20
C GLN A 112 3.36 17.39 10.53
N GLY A 113 2.40 16.62 10.00
CA GLY A 113 0.97 16.78 10.26
C GLY A 113 0.58 16.65 11.74
N PHE A 114 1.38 15.98 12.58
CA PHE A 114 1.18 15.95 14.04
C PHE A 114 1.39 17.33 14.67
N GLN A 115 2.28 18.14 14.14
CA GLN A 115 2.52 19.51 14.63
C GLN A 115 1.37 20.45 14.25
N THR A 116 0.89 20.36 13.01
CA THR A 116 -0.18 21.24 12.49
C THR A 116 -1.57 20.78 12.92
N GLY A 117 -1.72 19.52 13.32
CA GLY A 117 -3.00 18.88 13.62
C GLY A 117 -3.78 18.47 12.37
N GLU A 118 -3.11 18.30 11.24
CA GLU A 118 -3.68 17.77 10.00
C GLU A 118 -3.69 16.25 9.98
N VAL A 119 -2.90 15.60 10.83
CA VAL A 119 -2.86 14.16 11.02
C VAL A 119 -3.08 13.86 12.51
N ASP A 120 -3.98 12.95 12.82
CA ASP A 120 -4.20 12.41 14.16
C ASP A 120 -3.60 11.02 14.32
N VAL A 121 -3.66 10.19 13.27
CA VAL A 121 -3.26 8.78 13.32
C VAL A 121 -2.56 8.36 12.03
N ILE A 122 -1.43 7.69 12.19
CA ILE A 122 -0.77 6.83 11.21
C ILE A 122 -0.99 5.39 11.69
N LEU A 123 -1.65 4.55 10.89
CA LEU A 123 -1.97 3.16 11.29
C LEU A 123 -0.87 2.16 10.96
N GLU A 124 0.09 2.56 10.13
CA GLU A 124 1.15 1.68 9.66
C GLU A 124 2.47 2.44 9.52
N ASN A 125 3.34 2.32 10.53
CA ASN A 125 4.68 2.89 10.55
C ASN A 125 5.71 1.78 10.37
N TRP A 126 6.58 1.92 9.36
CA TRP A 126 7.63 0.95 9.01
C TRP A 126 8.96 1.21 9.73
N GLY A 127 8.96 2.10 10.72
CA GLY A 127 10.13 2.44 11.49
C GLY A 127 10.98 3.53 10.84
N HIS A 128 10.89 4.71 11.42
CA HIS A 128 11.69 5.88 11.05
C HIS A 128 12.40 6.43 12.30
N PRO A 129 13.57 5.89 12.66
CA PRO A 129 14.23 6.24 13.91
C PRO A 129 14.42 7.75 14.13
N ASP A 130 14.72 8.49 13.07
CA ASP A 130 14.91 9.94 13.15
C ASP A 130 13.59 10.69 13.38
N LEU A 131 12.50 10.26 12.72
CA LEU A 131 11.17 10.84 12.92
C LEU A 131 10.63 10.49 14.32
N GLU A 132 10.79 9.24 14.75
CA GLU A 132 10.41 8.80 16.10
C GLU A 132 11.18 9.56 17.16
N LYS A 133 12.50 9.70 17.00
CA LYS A 133 13.33 10.50 17.90
C LYS A 133 12.85 11.95 17.96
N LYS A 134 12.57 12.55 16.81
CA LYS A 134 12.11 13.93 16.72
C LYS A 134 10.73 14.09 17.35
N TYR A 135 9.71 13.41 16.81
CA TYR A 135 8.31 13.70 17.13
C TYR A 135 7.83 13.02 18.41
N ILE A 136 8.38 11.85 18.77
CA ILE A 136 7.98 11.12 19.98
C ILE A 136 8.88 11.49 21.15
N GLN A 137 10.22 11.38 20.99
CA GLN A 137 11.14 11.51 22.12
C GLN A 137 11.45 12.96 22.45
N THR A 138 11.69 13.82 21.44
CA THR A 138 12.12 15.23 21.63
C THR A 138 10.92 16.16 21.75
N ASP A 139 10.10 16.25 20.70
CA ASP A 139 9.04 17.25 20.60
C ASP A 139 7.75 16.85 21.35
N LYS A 140 7.59 15.55 21.68
CA LYS A 140 6.42 14.99 22.39
C LYS A 140 5.08 15.22 21.65
N LEU A 141 5.13 15.40 20.34
CA LEU A 141 3.97 15.67 19.50
C LEU A 141 3.20 14.40 19.14
N ALA A 142 3.89 13.26 19.16
CA ALA A 142 3.32 11.97 18.83
C ALA A 142 3.63 10.92 19.90
N GLN A 143 2.89 9.81 19.87
CA GLN A 143 3.08 8.65 20.73
C GLN A 143 2.92 7.37 19.92
N ASP A 144 3.65 6.33 20.30
CA ASP A 144 3.43 4.96 19.83
C ASP A 144 2.17 4.40 20.51
N ALA A 145 1.17 4.04 19.72
CA ALA A 145 -0.09 3.43 20.16
C ALA A 145 -0.04 1.88 20.10
N GLY A 146 1.14 1.31 19.92
CA GLY A 146 1.37 -0.13 19.91
C GLY A 146 1.25 -0.77 18.50
N PRO A 147 1.59 -2.07 18.41
CA PRO A 147 1.63 -2.77 17.14
C PRO A 147 0.24 -2.87 16.50
N ASN A 148 0.19 -2.77 15.16
CA ASN A 148 -1.04 -2.99 14.39
C ASN A 148 -1.29 -4.47 14.03
N GLY A 149 -0.38 -5.38 14.43
CA GLY A 149 -0.46 -6.81 14.21
C GLY A 149 0.22 -7.31 12.94
N VAL A 150 0.63 -6.41 12.07
CA VAL A 150 1.37 -6.73 10.84
C VAL A 150 2.86 -6.84 11.14
N THR A 151 3.49 -7.85 10.57
CA THR A 151 4.94 -7.97 10.52
C THR A 151 5.41 -7.71 9.11
N GLY A 152 6.25 -6.71 8.95
CA GLY A 152 6.81 -6.32 7.67
C GLY A 152 8.18 -6.92 7.40
N ILE A 153 8.44 -7.23 6.13
CA ILE A 153 9.76 -7.64 5.63
C ILE A 153 10.02 -6.83 4.38
N ILE A 154 11.08 -6.05 4.38
CA ILE A 154 11.61 -5.39 3.18
C ILE A 154 12.78 -6.23 2.67
N GLY A 155 13.03 -6.24 1.37
CA GLY A 155 14.19 -6.92 0.82
C GLY A 155 14.34 -6.74 -0.69
N TRP A 156 15.31 -7.42 -1.24
CA TRP A 156 15.56 -7.50 -2.67
C TRP A 156 14.95 -8.77 -3.23
N TYR A 157 14.20 -8.64 -4.30
CA TYR A 157 13.47 -9.77 -4.87
C TYR A 157 13.73 -9.92 -6.37
N VAL A 158 13.58 -11.14 -6.82
CA VAL A 158 13.58 -11.52 -8.25
C VAL A 158 12.34 -12.37 -8.54
N PRO A 159 11.81 -12.37 -9.78
CA PRO A 159 10.80 -13.35 -10.20
C PRO A 159 11.30 -14.78 -10.02
N GLY A 160 10.44 -15.67 -9.51
CA GLY A 160 10.84 -17.04 -9.14
C GLY A 160 11.45 -17.86 -10.26
N TRP A 161 11.04 -17.65 -11.52
CA TRP A 161 11.61 -18.32 -12.68
C TRP A 161 13.14 -18.06 -12.84
N MET A 162 13.62 -16.91 -12.31
CA MET A 162 15.07 -16.60 -12.35
C MET A 162 15.87 -17.54 -11.46
N ILE A 163 15.35 -17.88 -10.30
CA ILE A 163 16.01 -18.84 -9.39
C ILE A 163 15.95 -20.25 -9.94
N ASP A 164 14.85 -20.62 -10.60
CA ASP A 164 14.75 -21.91 -11.29
C ASP A 164 15.82 -22.05 -12.40
N LYS A 165 16.19 -20.95 -13.05
CA LYS A 165 17.21 -20.90 -14.12
C LYS A 165 18.63 -20.66 -13.58
N TYR A 166 18.76 -19.87 -12.53
CA TYR A 166 20.04 -19.46 -11.92
C TYR A 166 19.97 -19.66 -10.40
N PRO A 167 20.09 -20.90 -9.89
CA PRO A 167 19.85 -21.22 -8.49
C PRO A 167 20.73 -20.48 -7.48
N ASP A 168 21.96 -20.13 -7.87
CA ASP A 168 22.91 -19.40 -7.02
C ASP A 168 22.69 -17.88 -7.02
N LEU A 169 21.75 -17.36 -7.84
CA LEU A 169 21.40 -15.94 -7.87
C LEU A 169 20.80 -15.45 -6.56
N ALA A 170 20.17 -16.35 -5.78
CA ALA A 170 19.58 -15.97 -4.49
C ALA A 170 20.60 -15.52 -3.44
N ASP A 171 21.88 -15.82 -3.61
CA ASP A 171 22.95 -15.36 -2.74
C ASP A 171 23.60 -14.09 -3.31
N TRP A 172 23.60 -13.00 -2.52
CA TRP A 172 24.14 -11.71 -2.91
C TRP A 172 25.60 -11.75 -3.40
N HIS A 173 26.41 -12.70 -2.92
CA HIS A 173 27.79 -12.86 -3.36
C HIS A 173 27.90 -13.14 -4.87
N ASN A 174 26.85 -13.71 -5.46
CA ASN A 174 26.81 -14.04 -6.87
C ASN A 174 26.20 -12.96 -7.77
N LEU A 175 25.62 -11.89 -7.19
CA LEU A 175 24.93 -10.87 -7.98
C LEU A 175 25.81 -10.25 -9.07
N ASN A 176 27.08 -9.99 -8.78
CA ASN A 176 28.01 -9.43 -9.76
C ASN A 176 28.24 -10.34 -10.98
N LYS A 177 28.16 -11.66 -10.81
CA LYS A 177 28.23 -12.64 -11.91
C LYS A 177 27.08 -12.47 -12.90
N TYR A 178 25.95 -11.99 -12.43
CA TYR A 178 24.71 -11.86 -13.19
C TYR A 178 24.36 -10.42 -13.55
N ALA A 179 25.19 -9.44 -13.19
CA ALA A 179 24.87 -8.01 -13.40
C ALA A 179 24.50 -7.69 -14.86
N ASP A 180 25.11 -8.35 -15.83
CA ASP A 180 24.84 -8.15 -17.24
C ASP A 180 23.41 -8.54 -17.67
N LEU A 181 22.75 -9.46 -16.95
CA LEU A 181 21.35 -9.84 -17.21
C LEU A 181 20.36 -8.70 -16.91
N PHE A 182 20.75 -7.81 -16.00
CA PHE A 182 19.92 -6.73 -15.50
C PHE A 182 20.21 -5.37 -16.14
N LYS A 183 21.10 -5.31 -17.13
CA LYS A 183 21.42 -4.04 -17.81
C LYS A 183 20.22 -3.47 -18.56
N THR A 184 20.06 -2.16 -18.45
CA THR A 184 19.06 -1.39 -19.18
C THR A 184 19.69 -0.11 -19.75
N SER A 185 18.93 0.64 -20.54
CA SER A 185 19.38 1.96 -21.02
C SER A 185 19.62 2.96 -19.89
N GLU A 186 18.93 2.80 -18.75
CA GLU A 186 19.05 3.72 -17.61
C GLU A 186 20.22 3.37 -16.69
N SER A 187 20.56 2.10 -16.57
CA SER A 187 21.69 1.64 -15.76
C SER A 187 23.04 1.69 -16.49
N GLY A 188 23.03 1.77 -17.84
CA GLY A 188 24.24 1.81 -18.66
C GLY A 188 25.05 0.51 -18.56
N ASP A 189 26.32 0.60 -18.15
CA ASP A 189 27.22 -0.55 -18.03
C ASP A 189 27.01 -1.39 -16.77
N LYS A 190 26.11 -0.96 -15.86
CA LYS A 190 25.79 -1.66 -14.62
C LYS A 190 24.48 -2.42 -14.74
N GLY A 191 24.29 -3.46 -13.92
CA GLY A 191 22.98 -4.06 -13.73
C GLY A 191 22.01 -3.01 -13.14
N GLN A 192 20.76 -2.99 -13.55
CA GLN A 192 19.73 -2.17 -12.90
C GLN A 192 19.22 -2.90 -11.67
N PHE A 193 19.24 -2.24 -10.54
CA PHE A 193 18.38 -2.55 -9.41
C PHE A 193 17.16 -1.63 -9.49
N LEU A 194 15.94 -2.17 -9.40
CA LEU A 194 14.72 -1.41 -9.45
C LEU A 194 14.33 -0.97 -8.03
N GLY A 195 14.66 0.26 -7.66
CA GLY A 195 14.12 0.92 -6.47
C GLY A 195 12.62 1.19 -6.60
N SER A 196 11.92 1.28 -5.48
CA SER A 196 10.49 1.61 -5.47
C SER A 196 10.26 3.12 -5.43
N ASP A 197 9.36 3.61 -4.59
CA ASP A 197 9.18 5.03 -4.31
C ASP A 197 10.36 5.53 -3.44
N PRO A 198 11.05 6.61 -3.83
CA PRO A 198 12.21 7.10 -3.07
C PRO A 198 11.88 7.59 -1.66
N THR A 199 10.60 7.74 -1.31
CA THR A 199 10.14 8.13 0.03
C THR A 199 9.91 6.94 0.96
N PHE A 200 10.01 5.70 0.46
CA PHE A 200 9.88 4.50 1.29
C PHE A 200 11.15 4.27 2.14
N VAL A 201 11.00 3.50 3.22
CA VAL A 201 12.16 3.05 4.00
C VAL A 201 13.06 2.20 3.13
N GLN A 202 14.23 2.71 2.81
CA GLN A 202 15.19 2.03 1.95
C GLN A 202 16.62 2.53 2.16
N TYR A 203 17.59 1.67 1.88
CA TYR A 203 19.02 1.99 1.87
C TYR A 203 19.76 1.20 0.77
N ASP A 204 19.07 0.95 -0.35
CA ASP A 204 19.55 0.11 -1.46
C ASP A 204 20.79 0.67 -2.11
N GLU A 205 20.90 2.01 -2.29
CA GLU A 205 22.13 2.64 -2.79
C GLU A 205 23.34 2.36 -1.87
N ALA A 206 23.13 2.38 -0.55
CA ALA A 206 24.17 2.08 0.41
C ALA A 206 24.57 0.60 0.34
N LEU A 207 23.63 -0.32 0.23
CA LEU A 207 23.87 -1.74 0.04
C LEU A 207 24.68 -2.00 -1.25
N ILE A 208 24.26 -1.42 -2.36
CA ILE A 208 24.98 -1.53 -3.65
C ILE A 208 26.44 -1.07 -3.50
N ALA A 209 26.65 0.08 -2.87
CA ALA A 209 27.97 0.68 -2.70
C ALA A 209 28.86 -0.13 -1.73
N ASN A 210 28.33 -0.47 -0.55
CA ASN A 210 29.12 -1.08 0.53
C ASN A 210 29.37 -2.58 0.31
N LEU A 211 28.50 -3.26 -0.43
CA LEU A 211 28.71 -4.65 -0.89
C LEU A 211 29.47 -4.74 -2.22
N HIS A 212 29.91 -3.61 -2.77
CA HIS A 212 30.65 -3.51 -4.02
C HIS A 212 29.94 -4.21 -5.20
N LEU A 213 28.61 -4.00 -5.29
CA LEU A 213 27.81 -4.58 -6.35
C LEU A 213 27.90 -3.73 -7.64
N ASN A 214 28.01 -4.40 -8.78
CA ASN A 214 28.02 -3.73 -10.09
C ASN A 214 26.59 -3.42 -10.56
N PHE A 215 25.85 -2.72 -9.71
CA PHE A 215 24.46 -2.31 -9.95
C PHE A 215 24.31 -0.80 -9.82
N LYS A 216 23.23 -0.30 -10.38
CA LYS A 216 22.75 1.08 -10.23
C LYS A 216 21.30 1.02 -9.79
N ASP A 217 20.98 1.73 -8.73
CA ASP A 217 19.59 1.92 -8.31
C ASP A 217 18.88 2.88 -9.28
N VAL A 218 17.70 2.45 -9.75
CA VAL A 218 16.83 3.20 -10.65
C VAL A 218 15.43 3.09 -10.10
N PHE A 219 14.90 4.20 -9.61
CA PHE A 219 13.60 4.24 -8.96
C PHE A 219 12.45 4.09 -9.95
N SER A 220 11.49 3.24 -9.64
CA SER A 220 10.22 3.14 -10.36
C SER A 220 9.29 4.33 -10.07
N GLY A 221 9.49 5.00 -8.93
CA GLY A 221 8.78 6.20 -8.50
C GLY A 221 7.44 5.95 -7.80
N SER A 222 6.95 4.71 -7.74
CA SER A 222 5.74 4.37 -6.99
C SER A 222 5.59 2.86 -6.79
N GLU A 223 4.83 2.44 -5.78
CA GLU A 223 4.45 1.04 -5.57
C GLU A 223 3.80 0.42 -6.84
N ALA A 224 2.85 1.12 -7.44
CA ALA A 224 2.12 0.63 -8.61
C ALA A 224 3.05 0.37 -9.81
N ALA A 225 4.06 1.22 -10.02
CA ALA A 225 5.06 1.01 -11.07
C ALA A 225 5.96 -0.18 -10.75
N THR A 226 6.37 -0.36 -9.49
CA THR A 226 7.16 -1.51 -9.03
C THR A 226 6.38 -2.82 -9.25
N ILE A 227 5.12 -2.87 -8.84
CA ILE A 227 4.23 -4.03 -9.04
C ILE A 227 4.12 -4.37 -10.53
N THR A 228 3.84 -3.37 -11.37
CA THR A 228 3.72 -3.55 -12.82
C THR A 228 5.01 -4.10 -13.42
N ALA A 229 6.18 -3.61 -12.98
CA ALA A 229 7.47 -4.10 -13.44
C ALA A 229 7.67 -5.58 -13.10
N PHE A 230 7.39 -6.00 -11.86
CA PHE A 230 7.48 -7.41 -11.45
C PHE A 230 6.49 -8.31 -12.22
N GLN A 231 5.23 -7.87 -12.40
CA GLN A 231 4.24 -8.61 -13.20
C GLN A 231 4.70 -8.79 -14.65
N GLN A 232 5.22 -7.74 -15.27
CA GLN A 232 5.75 -7.81 -16.64
C GLN A 232 6.99 -8.69 -16.72
N ALA A 233 7.91 -8.58 -15.76
CA ALA A 233 9.12 -9.38 -15.70
C ALA A 233 8.80 -10.87 -15.55
N ASP A 234 7.82 -11.22 -14.70
CA ASP A 234 7.39 -12.60 -14.55
C ASP A 234 6.69 -13.11 -15.81
N LYS A 235 5.75 -12.34 -16.37
CA LYS A 235 5.00 -12.72 -17.58
C LYS A 235 5.90 -12.91 -18.80
N ASN A 236 6.81 -11.96 -19.02
CA ASN A 236 7.66 -11.94 -20.22
C ASN A 236 8.99 -12.70 -20.05
N LYS A 237 9.24 -13.21 -18.84
CA LYS A 237 10.51 -13.86 -18.45
C LYS A 237 11.73 -12.96 -18.72
N THR A 238 11.58 -11.67 -18.43
CA THR A 238 12.66 -10.69 -18.47
C THR A 238 13.31 -10.57 -17.09
N ALA A 239 14.64 -10.42 -17.06
CA ALA A 239 15.36 -10.32 -15.80
C ALA A 239 15.01 -9.02 -15.08
N LEU A 240 14.71 -9.14 -13.78
CA LEU A 240 14.46 -8.02 -12.88
C LEU A 240 14.92 -8.39 -11.47
N ILE A 241 15.64 -7.50 -10.83
CA ILE A 241 15.92 -7.48 -9.40
C ILE A 241 15.51 -6.14 -8.86
N GLY A 242 14.83 -6.10 -7.71
CA GLY A 242 14.39 -4.83 -7.15
C GLY A 242 13.93 -4.93 -5.71
N TYR A 243 13.70 -3.76 -5.15
CA TYR A 243 13.05 -3.57 -3.86
C TYR A 243 11.63 -4.11 -3.86
N PHE A 244 11.28 -4.90 -2.86
CA PHE A 244 9.91 -5.29 -2.59
C PHE A 244 9.71 -5.60 -1.11
N TYR A 245 8.47 -5.90 -0.71
CA TYR A 245 8.15 -6.11 0.70
C TYR A 245 6.96 -7.05 0.91
N ASP A 246 6.80 -7.54 2.13
CA ASP A 246 5.65 -8.28 2.63
C ASP A 246 5.13 -7.57 3.90
N PRO A 247 3.81 -7.43 4.10
CA PRO A 247 2.72 -7.95 3.27
C PRO A 247 2.47 -7.11 2.02
N GLN A 248 2.36 -7.81 0.91
CA GLN A 248 1.92 -7.23 -0.36
C GLN A 248 1.22 -8.33 -1.19
N TRP A 249 0.01 -8.04 -1.66
CA TRP A 249 -0.87 -9.00 -2.32
C TRP A 249 -0.24 -9.67 -3.55
N LEU A 250 0.68 -9.00 -4.25
CA LEU A 250 1.34 -9.52 -5.45
C LEU A 250 2.03 -10.87 -5.22
N GLN A 251 2.55 -11.10 -4.01
CA GLN A 251 3.22 -12.37 -3.67
C GLN A 251 2.26 -13.58 -3.67
N SER A 252 0.94 -13.34 -3.67
CA SER A 252 -0.05 -14.40 -3.87
C SER A 252 -0.32 -14.71 -5.34
N GLU A 253 0.03 -13.83 -6.26
CA GLU A 253 -0.17 -14.01 -7.70
C GLU A 253 1.06 -14.53 -8.42
N ILE A 254 2.23 -13.98 -8.10
CA ILE A 254 3.50 -14.38 -8.70
C ILE A 254 4.49 -14.78 -7.61
N LYS A 255 5.28 -15.81 -7.92
CA LYS A 255 6.36 -16.22 -7.04
C LYS A 255 7.51 -15.22 -7.13
N LEU A 256 7.72 -14.47 -6.05
CA LEU A 256 8.92 -13.68 -5.83
C LEU A 256 9.86 -14.43 -4.89
N VAL A 257 11.16 -14.36 -5.14
CA VAL A 257 12.18 -14.96 -4.28
C VAL A 257 13.11 -13.88 -3.79
N GLN A 258 13.27 -13.82 -2.47
CA GLN A 258 14.15 -12.87 -1.82
C GLN A 258 15.61 -13.25 -2.04
N ILE A 259 16.44 -12.26 -2.31
CA ILE A 259 17.90 -12.38 -2.32
C ILE A 259 18.38 -12.38 -0.88
N HIS A 260 19.20 -13.34 -0.54
CA HIS A 260 19.84 -13.43 0.77
C HIS A 260 20.97 -12.40 0.84
N LEU A 261 20.72 -11.27 1.47
CA LEU A 261 21.71 -10.25 1.82
C LEU A 261 22.50 -10.66 3.07
N PRO A 262 23.59 -9.97 3.45
CA PRO A 262 24.28 -10.22 4.72
C PRO A 262 23.30 -10.05 5.89
N ALA A 263 23.27 -11.03 6.80
CA ALA A 263 22.27 -11.07 7.87
C ALA A 263 22.22 -9.76 8.69
N TYR A 264 20.99 -9.29 8.99
CA TYR A 264 20.78 -8.18 9.88
C TYR A 264 21.35 -8.46 11.28
N THR A 265 22.00 -7.45 11.84
CA THR A 265 22.39 -7.43 13.24
C THR A 265 22.00 -6.09 13.85
N PRO A 266 21.49 -6.04 15.11
CA PRO A 266 21.03 -4.78 15.69
C PRO A 266 22.05 -3.65 15.57
N GLY A 267 21.64 -2.54 14.96
CA GLY A 267 22.46 -1.35 14.78
C GLY A 267 23.34 -1.34 13.52
N CYS A 268 23.31 -2.38 12.68
CA CYS A 268 24.06 -2.38 11.41
C CYS A 268 23.50 -1.38 10.39
N ASP A 269 22.31 -0.87 10.64
CA ASP A 269 21.57 0.13 9.88
C ASP A 269 21.57 1.53 10.54
N ALA A 270 22.28 1.71 11.65
CA ALA A 270 22.31 2.98 12.41
C ALA A 270 22.88 4.17 11.63
N ASP A 271 23.78 3.92 10.67
CA ASP A 271 24.26 4.92 9.71
C ASP A 271 23.83 4.50 8.32
N LEU A 272 22.75 5.11 7.82
CA LEU A 272 22.12 4.75 6.54
C LEU A 272 23.09 4.77 5.34
N LYS A 273 24.21 5.48 5.43
CA LYS A 273 25.24 5.53 4.38
C LYS A 273 26.21 4.34 4.42
N LYS A 274 26.25 3.64 5.54
CA LYS A 274 27.19 2.52 5.76
C LYS A 274 26.51 1.18 5.85
N VAL A 275 25.22 1.11 5.57
CA VAL A 275 24.47 -0.15 5.62
C VAL A 275 25.07 -1.14 4.64
N ALA A 276 25.37 -2.35 5.16
CA ALA A 276 25.87 -3.49 4.43
C ALA A 276 25.22 -4.79 4.93
N CYS A 277 24.05 -4.70 5.56
CA CYS A 277 23.27 -5.80 6.10
C CYS A 277 21.83 -5.73 5.57
N ASP A 278 21.13 -6.88 5.63
CA ASP A 278 19.72 -6.97 5.26
C ASP A 278 18.84 -6.05 6.10
N TYR A 279 17.61 -5.87 5.66
CA TYR A 279 16.58 -5.14 6.39
C TYR A 279 16.19 -5.89 7.67
N PRO A 280 15.85 -5.18 8.76
CA PRO A 280 15.31 -5.81 9.95
C PRO A 280 13.90 -6.34 9.69
N PRO A 281 13.42 -7.32 10.47
CA PRO A 281 11.99 -7.59 10.54
C PRO A 281 11.27 -6.43 11.23
N TYR A 282 10.23 -5.89 10.60
CA TYR A 282 9.47 -4.76 11.13
C TYR A 282 8.22 -5.25 11.86
N VAL A 283 8.06 -4.90 13.13
CA VAL A 283 6.78 -4.98 13.83
C VAL A 283 6.09 -3.64 13.62
N LEU A 284 5.14 -3.59 12.68
CA LEU A 284 4.49 -2.34 12.32
C LEU A 284 3.65 -1.82 13.48
N ASN A 285 3.77 -0.55 13.77
CA ASN A 285 3.07 0.11 14.86
C ASN A 285 2.22 1.29 14.39
N LYS A 286 1.36 1.75 15.28
CA LYS A 286 0.49 2.91 15.06
C LYS A 286 1.06 4.11 15.77
N ILE A 287 1.12 5.23 15.07
CA ILE A 287 1.58 6.49 15.65
C ILE A 287 0.40 7.44 15.73
N VAL A 288 0.23 8.09 16.89
CA VAL A 288 -0.88 8.99 17.16
C VAL A 288 -0.40 10.34 17.66
N ARG A 289 -1.11 11.40 17.29
CA ARG A 289 -0.86 12.74 17.80
C ARG A 289 -1.21 12.81 19.29
N THR A 290 -0.25 13.21 20.13
CA THR A 290 -0.39 13.27 21.60
C THR A 290 -1.66 14.06 22.00
N LYS A 291 -1.79 15.31 21.53
CA LYS A 291 -2.93 16.18 21.87
C LYS A 291 -4.28 15.61 21.44
N TRP A 292 -4.34 14.87 20.34
CA TRP A 292 -5.57 14.20 19.92
C TRP A 292 -5.92 13.06 20.85
N LEU A 293 -4.91 12.22 21.19
CA LEU A 293 -5.11 11.03 22.02
C LEU A 293 -5.64 11.37 23.41
N ASP A 294 -5.21 12.51 24.01
CA ASP A 294 -5.67 12.99 25.32
C ASP A 294 -7.19 13.21 25.38
N GLY A 295 -7.82 13.52 24.25
CA GLY A 295 -9.25 13.76 24.17
C GLY A 295 -10.03 12.76 23.28
N ALA A 296 -9.37 11.71 22.77
CA ALA A 296 -9.93 10.85 21.74
C ALA A 296 -11.02 9.88 22.23
N GLY A 297 -11.12 9.62 23.54
CA GLY A 297 -12.15 8.74 24.10
C GLY A 297 -12.20 7.37 23.42
N ASP A 298 -13.39 6.98 22.95
CA ASP A 298 -13.62 5.71 22.27
C ASP A 298 -12.76 5.54 21.00
N ALA A 299 -12.52 6.62 20.23
CA ALA A 299 -11.67 6.54 19.04
C ALA A 299 -10.22 6.21 19.40
N GLY A 300 -9.71 6.78 20.50
CA GLY A 300 -8.38 6.46 21.01
C GLY A 300 -8.26 5.01 21.46
N THR A 301 -9.29 4.48 22.13
CA THR A 301 -9.38 3.08 22.51
C THR A 301 -9.41 2.16 21.30
N PHE A 302 -10.26 2.48 20.30
CA PHE A 302 -10.31 1.75 19.04
C PHE A 302 -8.94 1.72 18.34
N VAL A 303 -8.29 2.85 18.18
CA VAL A 303 -6.98 2.92 17.52
C VAL A 303 -5.93 2.10 18.26
N LYS A 304 -5.89 2.14 19.60
CA LYS A 304 -4.98 1.28 20.39
C LYS A 304 -5.25 -0.20 20.19
N ASN A 305 -6.52 -0.60 20.11
CA ASN A 305 -6.94 -1.98 19.97
C ASN A 305 -6.84 -2.50 18.52
N PHE A 306 -6.83 -1.62 17.50
CA PHE A 306 -6.75 -2.01 16.10
C PHE A 306 -5.55 -2.92 15.86
N LYS A 307 -5.85 -4.17 15.44
CA LYS A 307 -4.83 -5.21 15.25
C LYS A 307 -5.34 -6.32 14.35
N TRP A 308 -4.68 -6.52 13.22
CA TRP A 308 -5.02 -7.59 12.29
C TRP A 308 -3.77 -8.36 11.79
N ALA A 309 -3.92 -9.32 10.90
CA ALA A 309 -2.82 -10.11 10.36
C ALA A 309 -2.45 -9.66 8.95
N ASN A 310 -1.23 -9.99 8.50
CA ASN A 310 -0.77 -9.79 7.12
C ASN A 310 -1.79 -10.28 6.08
N ALA A 311 -2.40 -11.45 6.31
CA ALA A 311 -3.41 -12.01 5.41
C ALA A 311 -4.69 -11.15 5.32
N ASP A 312 -5.09 -10.50 6.41
CA ASP A 312 -6.25 -9.60 6.42
C ASP A 312 -5.96 -8.35 5.59
N GLN A 313 -4.81 -7.73 5.79
CA GLN A 313 -4.35 -6.58 5.01
C GLN A 313 -4.26 -6.92 3.52
N ASN A 314 -3.59 -8.01 3.17
CA ASN A 314 -3.45 -8.45 1.78
C ASN A 314 -4.80 -8.73 1.12
N SER A 315 -5.78 -9.29 1.85
CA SER A 315 -7.12 -9.55 1.32
C SER A 315 -7.86 -8.26 0.93
N VAL A 316 -7.76 -7.21 1.74
CA VAL A 316 -8.40 -5.92 1.45
C VAL A 316 -7.63 -5.19 0.34
N ALA A 317 -6.28 -5.22 0.37
CA ALA A 317 -5.43 -4.63 -0.65
C ALA A 317 -5.64 -5.27 -2.03
N ASP A 318 -5.79 -6.60 -2.10
CA ASP A 318 -6.16 -7.34 -3.31
C ASP A 318 -7.54 -6.91 -3.86
N ALA A 319 -8.52 -6.77 -2.97
CA ALA A 319 -9.85 -6.32 -3.37
C ALA A 319 -9.80 -4.90 -3.99
N ILE A 320 -9.01 -4.01 -3.42
CA ILE A 320 -8.81 -2.64 -3.95
C ILE A 320 -8.11 -2.69 -5.31
N THR A 321 -7.00 -3.42 -5.43
CA THR A 321 -6.13 -3.36 -6.61
C THR A 321 -6.62 -4.25 -7.74
N ASN A 322 -6.80 -5.55 -7.48
CA ASN A 322 -7.10 -6.52 -8.54
C ASN A 322 -8.58 -6.61 -8.87
N LYS A 323 -9.45 -6.48 -7.86
CA LYS A 323 -10.90 -6.52 -8.08
C LYS A 323 -11.48 -5.14 -8.39
N ASN A 324 -10.63 -4.10 -8.41
CA ASN A 324 -11.02 -2.71 -8.67
C ASN A 324 -12.17 -2.22 -7.78
N MET A 325 -12.22 -2.70 -6.54
CA MET A 325 -13.19 -2.22 -5.57
C MET A 325 -12.79 -0.86 -5.03
N SER A 326 -13.77 -0.02 -4.68
CA SER A 326 -13.46 1.15 -3.88
C SER A 326 -12.88 0.72 -2.52
N PRO A 327 -11.98 1.51 -1.89
CA PRO A 327 -11.48 1.19 -0.56
C PRO A 327 -12.61 0.97 0.46
N GLU A 328 -13.69 1.75 0.36
CA GLU A 328 -14.88 1.61 1.21
C GLU A 328 -15.57 0.26 1.00
N ASP A 329 -15.78 -0.17 -0.25
CA ASP A 329 -16.46 -1.45 -0.53
C ASP A 329 -15.59 -2.64 -0.14
N ALA A 330 -14.27 -2.57 -0.36
CA ALA A 330 -13.33 -3.59 0.10
C ALA A 330 -13.32 -3.70 1.62
N ALA A 331 -13.34 -2.57 2.33
CA ALA A 331 -13.45 -2.54 3.79
C ALA A 331 -14.78 -3.16 4.27
N LYS A 332 -15.91 -2.78 3.68
CA LYS A 332 -17.22 -3.38 4.02
C LYS A 332 -17.22 -4.89 3.83
N GLN A 333 -16.72 -5.36 2.69
CA GLN A 333 -16.63 -6.79 2.42
C GLN A 333 -15.84 -7.53 3.51
N TRP A 334 -14.70 -6.97 3.92
CA TRP A 334 -13.87 -7.58 4.96
C TRP A 334 -14.55 -7.51 6.33
N ILE A 335 -15.15 -6.39 6.70
CA ILE A 335 -15.87 -6.18 7.97
C ILE A 335 -17.02 -7.18 8.09
N ASP A 336 -17.85 -7.33 7.07
CA ASP A 336 -18.98 -8.25 7.04
C ASP A 336 -18.53 -9.73 7.18
N ALA A 337 -17.38 -10.06 6.59
CA ALA A 337 -16.83 -11.42 6.64
C ALA A 337 -16.08 -11.74 7.96
N ASN A 338 -15.67 -10.74 8.75
CA ASN A 338 -14.82 -10.93 9.91
C ASN A 338 -15.35 -10.29 11.21
N PRO A 339 -16.63 -10.46 11.58
CA PRO A 339 -17.25 -9.74 12.71
C PRO A 339 -16.56 -10.01 14.05
N THR A 340 -16.02 -11.20 14.25
CA THR A 340 -15.33 -11.56 15.50
C THR A 340 -13.95 -10.93 15.64
N LYS A 341 -13.28 -10.60 14.53
CA LYS A 341 -11.95 -9.98 14.56
C LYS A 341 -12.04 -8.53 14.99
N TRP A 342 -12.83 -7.73 14.28
CA TRP A 342 -12.92 -6.31 14.56
C TRP A 342 -13.74 -5.98 15.81
N ALA A 343 -14.64 -6.86 16.25
CA ALA A 343 -15.37 -6.66 17.51
C ALA A 343 -14.42 -6.51 18.72
N ALA A 344 -13.26 -7.15 18.70
CA ALA A 344 -12.24 -7.03 19.73
C ALA A 344 -11.53 -5.64 19.73
N TRP A 345 -11.71 -4.82 18.72
CA TRP A 345 -11.13 -3.47 18.63
C TRP A 345 -12.06 -2.40 19.22
N MET A 346 -13.34 -2.73 19.33
CA MET A 346 -14.33 -1.80 19.86
C MET A 346 -14.09 -1.49 21.33
N PRO A 347 -14.38 -0.25 21.80
CA PRO A 347 -14.23 0.16 23.19
C PRO A 347 -15.21 -0.56 24.13
#